data_5a4089add991e7bbfcf3fa1e6cd7661f
#
_entry.id   5a4089add991e7bbfcf3fa1e6cd7661f
#
_cell.length_a   1.000
_cell.length_b   1.000
_cell.length_c   1.000
_cell.angle_alpha   90.00
_cell.angle_beta   90.00
_cell.angle_gamma   90.00
#
_symmetry.space_group_name_H-M   'P 1'
#
loop_
_entity.id
_entity.type
_entity.pdbx_description
1 polymer ?
#
loop_
_entity_poly.entity_id
_entity_poly.type
_entity_poly.pdbx_seq_one_letter_code
_entity_poly.pdbx_strand_id
1 'polypeptide(L)'
;MEIKEKILKHLTEECMLTDKAEVEEYVTKRKNYIIKQHIENVFPIREPGETGGNPNYWMTKLDPKNRNHCKPIYAKSEDELRDKIIAHYLKIKDDSLLTVEQVLHLAVDANTPTGKRTIQRFHKNLSSLSKIVIKDLEENSIRNALDLLIKMKVTVKEFNESITCLNKIAEYCDYEHVEICNIKAIVATFRKVKCAGKHVFKDNTKLTSNLAFNREEAQIIVVDALNNPSNKSLAVALLIVTGLRSGELLALSLEDIYLDDGFIWVHRAENTKTYELCEYVKENKPREVYLSNEAKLVIRTCIDFRNKEESDIPFLFLNSNSEDGKMHLRAIDDYLREHVHKNVLGYDCRKEARSAHDCRRTYASLEYLNGTDILDIKEQLGHSSTKQTEEYIKAVIDGTTRQARLKGCNLNID
;
A
#
# COMPACT_ATOMS: atom_id res chain seq x y z
N MET A 1 -3.72 18.39 -19.51
CA MET A 1 -3.11 18.84 -20.80
C MET A 1 -4.06 18.47 -21.91
N GLU A 2 -4.53 19.44 -22.68
CA GLU A 2 -5.43 19.15 -23.80
C GLU A 2 -4.75 18.21 -24.80
N ILE A 3 -5.56 17.42 -25.53
CA ILE A 3 -5.04 16.47 -26.53
C ILE A 3 -4.10 17.14 -27.55
N LYS A 4 -4.36 18.41 -27.87
CA LYS A 4 -3.52 19.25 -28.74
C LYS A 4 -2.10 19.43 -28.19
N GLU A 5 -1.95 19.66 -26.91
CA GLU A 5 -0.66 19.83 -26.24
C GLU A 5 0.10 18.50 -26.18
N LYS A 6 -0.60 17.38 -25.90
CA LYS A 6 0.01 16.04 -25.96
C LYS A 6 0.50 15.70 -27.36
N ILE A 7 -0.28 16.02 -28.41
CA ILE A 7 0.14 15.85 -29.81
C ILE A 7 1.36 16.71 -30.12
N LEU A 8 1.33 17.98 -29.73
CA LEU A 8 2.44 18.91 -29.97
C LEU A 8 3.72 18.42 -29.29
N LYS A 9 3.63 18.05 -28.01
CA LYS A 9 4.75 17.51 -27.24
C LYS A 9 5.33 16.26 -27.91
N HIS A 10 4.49 15.29 -28.27
CA HIS A 10 4.92 14.04 -28.92
C HIS A 10 5.64 14.30 -30.25
N LEU A 11 5.07 15.15 -31.11
CA LEU A 11 5.68 15.49 -32.41
C LEU A 11 6.95 16.34 -32.27
N THR A 12 7.05 17.16 -31.21
CA THR A 12 8.27 17.92 -30.92
C THR A 12 9.38 17.00 -30.43
N GLU A 13 9.05 16.00 -29.61
CA GLU A 13 10.00 14.98 -29.15
C GLU A 13 10.44 14.02 -30.27
N GLU A 14 9.57 13.73 -31.27
CA GLU A 14 9.90 12.96 -32.46
C GLU A 14 10.87 13.78 -33.38
N CYS A 15 10.79 15.10 -33.29
CA CYS A 15 11.56 16.02 -34.12
C CYS A 15 12.93 16.30 -33.50
N MET A 16 14.01 15.87 -34.14
CA MET A 16 15.38 16.15 -33.66
C MET A 16 15.90 17.56 -33.99
N LEU A 17 15.02 18.49 -34.39
CA LEU A 17 15.36 19.86 -34.77
C LEU A 17 15.39 20.76 -33.53
N THR A 18 16.23 21.77 -33.54
CA THR A 18 16.42 22.73 -32.43
C THR A 18 15.88 24.14 -32.75
N ASP A 19 15.73 24.46 -34.02
CA ASP A 19 15.13 25.72 -34.41
C ASP A 19 13.62 25.71 -34.31
N LYS A 20 13.05 26.73 -33.66
CA LYS A 20 11.61 26.79 -33.38
C LYS A 20 10.75 26.85 -34.64
N ALA A 21 11.17 27.54 -35.66
CA ALA A 21 10.44 27.68 -36.92
C ALA A 21 10.45 26.36 -37.70
N GLU A 22 11.59 25.68 -37.75
CA GLU A 22 11.72 24.35 -38.36
C GLU A 22 10.87 23.28 -37.62
N VAL A 23 10.81 23.35 -36.30
CA VAL A 23 9.96 22.46 -35.48
C VAL A 23 8.47 22.68 -35.78
N GLU A 24 8.01 23.93 -35.84
CA GLU A 24 6.62 24.29 -36.19
C GLU A 24 6.26 23.83 -37.61
N GLU A 25 7.15 23.97 -38.56
CA GLU A 25 6.95 23.47 -39.92
C GLU A 25 6.88 21.94 -39.97
N TYR A 26 7.78 21.25 -39.28
CA TYR A 26 7.78 19.80 -39.17
C TYR A 26 6.46 19.29 -38.58
N VAL A 27 6.04 19.83 -37.43
CA VAL A 27 4.80 19.46 -36.76
C VAL A 27 3.58 19.62 -37.66
N THR A 28 3.53 20.75 -38.39
CA THR A 28 2.44 21.03 -39.33
C THR A 28 2.44 20.04 -40.51
N LYS A 29 3.56 19.76 -41.12
CA LYS A 29 3.70 18.79 -42.18
C LYS A 29 3.32 17.39 -41.73
N ARG A 30 3.75 16.98 -40.52
CA ARG A 30 3.47 15.68 -39.96
C ARG A 30 1.99 15.48 -39.68
N LYS A 31 1.31 16.46 -39.08
CA LYS A 31 -0.14 16.45 -38.85
C LYS A 31 -0.91 16.32 -40.19
N ASN A 32 -0.57 17.13 -41.19
CA ASN A 32 -1.22 17.07 -42.48
C ASN A 32 -1.01 15.74 -43.21
N TYR A 33 0.17 15.15 -43.09
CA TYR A 33 0.46 13.83 -43.64
C TYR A 33 -0.42 12.73 -42.99
N ILE A 34 -0.54 12.72 -41.66
CA ILE A 34 -1.38 11.76 -40.96
C ILE A 34 -2.85 11.87 -41.40
N ILE A 35 -3.40 13.08 -41.45
CA ILE A 35 -4.79 13.30 -41.88
C ILE A 35 -5.00 12.88 -43.32
N LYS A 36 -4.07 13.20 -44.21
CA LYS A 36 -4.14 12.79 -45.61
C LYS A 36 -4.16 11.27 -45.76
N GLN A 37 -3.27 10.57 -45.05
CA GLN A 37 -3.22 9.11 -45.05
C GLN A 37 -4.50 8.49 -44.50
N HIS A 38 -5.13 9.10 -43.49
CA HIS A 38 -6.39 8.64 -42.95
C HIS A 38 -7.52 8.78 -43.98
N ILE A 39 -7.68 9.93 -44.60
CA ILE A 39 -8.74 10.21 -45.58
C ILE A 39 -8.60 9.28 -46.80
N GLU A 40 -7.37 9.12 -47.32
CA GLU A 40 -7.11 8.33 -48.52
C GLU A 40 -7.26 6.80 -48.29
N ASN A 41 -6.82 6.29 -47.13
CA ASN A 41 -6.66 4.85 -46.92
C ASN A 41 -7.63 4.25 -45.92
N VAL A 42 -8.35 5.04 -45.12
CA VAL A 42 -9.20 4.52 -44.04
C VAL A 42 -10.66 4.91 -44.24
N PHE A 43 -11.02 6.15 -43.97
CA PHE A 43 -12.38 6.64 -44.03
C PHE A 43 -12.43 8.17 -44.17
N PRO A 44 -13.30 8.73 -45.04
CA PRO A 44 -13.40 10.18 -45.17
C PRO A 44 -13.89 10.85 -43.87
N ILE A 45 -13.46 12.08 -43.67
CA ILE A 45 -14.05 12.98 -42.69
C ILE A 45 -15.36 13.48 -43.28
N ARG A 46 -16.45 13.35 -42.53
CA ARG A 46 -17.80 13.79 -42.92
C ARG A 46 -18.25 14.91 -42.03
N GLU A 47 -18.83 15.95 -42.66
CA GLU A 47 -19.42 17.08 -41.95
C GLU A 47 -20.83 16.78 -41.42
N PRO A 48 -21.34 17.59 -40.48
CA PRO A 48 -22.71 17.45 -39.98
C PRO A 48 -23.75 17.54 -41.11
N GLY A 49 -24.65 16.57 -41.17
CA GLY A 49 -25.72 16.52 -42.19
C GLY A 49 -25.32 15.89 -43.54
N GLU A 50 -24.06 15.53 -43.75
CA GLU A 50 -23.63 14.80 -44.96
C GLU A 50 -24.25 13.38 -45.02
N THR A 51 -24.55 12.91 -46.22
CA THR A 51 -25.14 11.59 -46.44
C THR A 51 -24.27 10.47 -45.85
N GLY A 52 -24.84 9.71 -44.93
CA GLY A 52 -24.15 8.67 -44.17
C GLY A 52 -23.27 9.18 -43.03
N GLY A 53 -23.36 10.48 -42.72
CA GLY A 53 -22.76 11.14 -41.55
C GLY A 53 -23.73 11.23 -40.36
N ASN A 54 -23.34 12.06 -39.37
CA ASN A 54 -24.19 12.41 -38.24
C ASN A 54 -24.81 13.80 -38.46
N PRO A 55 -26.10 14.04 -38.15
CA PRO A 55 -26.73 15.33 -38.42
C PRO A 55 -26.12 16.50 -37.60
N ASN A 56 -25.49 16.21 -36.45
CA ASN A 56 -25.05 17.24 -35.51
C ASN A 56 -23.54 17.27 -35.26
N TYR A 57 -22.78 16.31 -35.79
CA TYR A 57 -21.36 16.13 -35.47
C TYR A 57 -20.54 15.78 -36.68
N TRP A 58 -19.31 16.26 -36.71
CA TRP A 58 -18.26 15.77 -37.58
C TRP A 58 -17.93 14.33 -37.23
N MET A 59 -17.73 13.45 -38.21
CA MET A 59 -17.47 12.04 -37.95
C MET A 59 -16.45 11.41 -38.91
N THR A 60 -15.80 10.35 -38.43
CA THR A 60 -15.00 9.40 -39.22
C THR A 60 -14.98 8.03 -38.53
N LYS A 61 -14.30 7.05 -39.15
CA LYS A 61 -14.03 5.73 -38.57
C LYS A 61 -12.53 5.47 -38.58
N LEU A 62 -11.98 4.91 -37.52
CA LEU A 62 -10.53 4.75 -37.34
C LEU A 62 -9.96 3.40 -37.79
N ASP A 63 -10.76 2.38 -38.01
CA ASP A 63 -10.28 1.05 -38.38
C ASP A 63 -10.65 0.67 -39.83
N PRO A 64 -9.64 0.50 -40.73
CA PRO A 64 -9.89 0.14 -42.12
C PRO A 64 -10.32 -1.33 -42.32
N LYS A 65 -9.93 -2.21 -41.39
CA LYS A 65 -10.09 -3.68 -41.56
C LYS A 65 -11.52 -4.18 -41.27
N ASN A 66 -12.30 -3.38 -40.54
CA ASN A 66 -13.62 -3.81 -40.07
C ASN A 66 -14.71 -2.76 -40.31
N ARG A 67 -14.90 -2.39 -41.60
CA ARG A 67 -15.82 -1.30 -42.00
C ARG A 67 -17.24 -1.46 -41.44
N ASN A 68 -17.69 -2.67 -41.19
CA ASN A 68 -19.07 -2.96 -40.72
C ASN A 68 -19.21 -2.95 -39.19
N HIS A 69 -18.11 -3.10 -38.44
CA HIS A 69 -18.13 -3.16 -36.98
C HIS A 69 -17.32 -2.02 -36.30
N CYS A 70 -16.62 -1.18 -37.06
CA CYS A 70 -15.89 -0.07 -36.53
C CYS A 70 -16.86 1.01 -36.00
N LYS A 71 -16.83 1.30 -34.72
CA LYS A 71 -17.59 2.39 -34.13
C LYS A 71 -17.07 3.73 -34.69
N PRO A 72 -17.94 4.61 -35.19
CA PRO A 72 -17.53 5.94 -35.60
C PRO A 72 -17.11 6.78 -34.41
N ILE A 73 -16.16 7.67 -34.61
CA ILE A 73 -15.82 8.75 -33.65
C ILE A 73 -16.46 10.04 -34.12
N TYR A 74 -16.83 10.88 -33.14
CA TYR A 74 -17.55 12.13 -33.35
C TYR A 74 -16.82 13.28 -32.70
N ALA A 75 -16.99 14.49 -33.28
CA ALA A 75 -16.49 15.74 -32.74
C ALA A 75 -17.44 16.91 -33.06
N LYS A 76 -17.38 17.99 -32.28
CA LYS A 76 -18.18 19.20 -32.50
C LYS A 76 -17.62 20.08 -33.60
N SER A 77 -16.33 19.97 -33.89
CA SER A 77 -15.65 20.68 -34.96
C SER A 77 -14.74 19.75 -35.76
N GLU A 78 -14.39 20.16 -36.97
CA GLU A 78 -13.43 19.44 -37.81
C GLU A 78 -12.06 19.37 -37.15
N ASP A 79 -11.60 20.45 -36.53
CA ASP A 79 -10.30 20.49 -35.85
C ASP A 79 -10.21 19.51 -34.69
N GLU A 80 -11.28 19.41 -33.87
CA GLU A 80 -11.37 18.41 -32.80
C GLU A 80 -11.32 16.99 -33.35
N LEU A 81 -11.99 16.73 -34.51
CA LEU A 81 -11.96 15.44 -35.13
C LEU A 81 -10.57 15.09 -35.69
N ARG A 82 -9.90 16.07 -36.32
CA ARG A 82 -8.53 15.91 -36.82
C ARG A 82 -7.55 15.59 -35.69
N ASP A 83 -7.66 16.27 -34.55
CA ASP A 83 -6.82 16.00 -33.37
C ASP A 83 -7.06 14.57 -32.84
N LYS A 84 -8.31 14.10 -32.80
CA LYS A 84 -8.65 12.70 -32.41
C LYS A 84 -8.07 11.67 -33.39
N ILE A 85 -8.06 11.95 -34.68
CA ILE A 85 -7.42 11.10 -35.70
C ILE A 85 -5.91 11.05 -35.47
N ILE A 86 -5.26 12.20 -35.33
CA ILE A 86 -3.81 12.30 -35.10
C ILE A 86 -3.42 11.56 -33.84
N ALA A 87 -4.14 11.79 -32.72
CA ALA A 87 -3.89 11.12 -31.45
C ALA A 87 -3.97 9.59 -31.57
N HIS A 88 -4.96 9.09 -32.35
CA HIS A 88 -5.10 7.64 -32.60
C HIS A 88 -3.87 7.08 -33.31
N TYR A 89 -3.39 7.72 -34.38
CA TYR A 89 -2.22 7.25 -35.14
C TYR A 89 -0.91 7.36 -34.35
N LEU A 90 -0.78 8.41 -33.54
CA LEU A 90 0.37 8.59 -32.66
C LEU A 90 0.23 7.75 -31.36
N LYS A 91 -0.85 6.98 -31.19
CA LYS A 91 -1.17 6.22 -29.98
C LYS A 91 -1.22 7.05 -28.71
N ILE A 92 -1.55 8.32 -28.84
CA ILE A 92 -1.75 9.24 -27.72
C ILE A 92 -3.09 8.96 -27.08
N LYS A 93 -3.09 8.65 -25.79
CA LYS A 93 -4.33 8.42 -25.03
C LYS A 93 -4.93 9.74 -24.56
N ASP A 94 -6.23 9.89 -24.75
CA ASP A 94 -7.00 10.99 -24.13
C ASP A 94 -7.65 10.48 -22.84
N ASP A 95 -6.88 10.56 -21.76
CA ASP A 95 -7.29 10.06 -20.46
C ASP A 95 -8.44 10.88 -19.84
N SER A 96 -8.72 12.08 -20.37
CA SER A 96 -9.85 12.90 -19.92
C SER A 96 -11.23 12.29 -20.25
N LEU A 97 -11.28 11.37 -21.22
CA LEU A 97 -12.49 10.65 -21.63
C LEU A 97 -12.70 9.33 -20.87
N LEU A 98 -11.76 8.93 -20.04
CA LEU A 98 -11.88 7.73 -19.24
C LEU A 98 -12.92 7.92 -18.12
N THR A 99 -13.55 6.83 -17.70
CA THR A 99 -14.38 6.87 -16.49
C THR A 99 -13.50 6.86 -15.23
N VAL A 100 -14.07 7.31 -14.12
CA VAL A 100 -13.39 7.29 -12.80
C VAL A 100 -12.86 5.89 -12.46
N GLU A 101 -13.62 4.85 -12.79
CA GLU A 101 -13.19 3.46 -12.60
C GLU A 101 -12.00 3.09 -13.48
N GLN A 102 -12.02 3.46 -14.76
CA GLN A 102 -10.91 3.22 -15.69
C GLN A 102 -9.63 3.94 -15.24
N VAL A 103 -9.78 5.19 -14.78
CA VAL A 103 -8.65 5.96 -14.21
C VAL A 103 -8.09 5.24 -12.98
N LEU A 104 -8.95 4.74 -12.08
CA LEU A 104 -8.46 3.97 -10.92
C LEU A 104 -7.69 2.71 -11.34
N HIS A 105 -8.15 1.99 -12.36
CA HIS A 105 -7.45 0.82 -12.88
C HIS A 105 -6.08 1.15 -13.48
N LEU A 106 -5.89 2.35 -14.02
CA LEU A 106 -4.58 2.82 -14.47
C LEU A 106 -3.70 3.31 -13.32
N ALA A 107 -4.32 3.90 -12.29
CA ALA A 107 -3.63 4.44 -11.12
C ALA A 107 -3.09 3.36 -10.16
N VAL A 108 -3.56 2.12 -10.28
CA VAL A 108 -3.15 1.01 -9.40
C VAL A 108 -2.78 -0.22 -10.21
N ASP A 109 -1.74 -0.95 -9.78
CA ASP A 109 -1.43 -2.24 -10.39
C ASP A 109 -2.44 -3.30 -9.94
N ALA A 110 -3.36 -3.65 -10.85
CA ALA A 110 -4.41 -4.63 -10.61
C ALA A 110 -3.89 -6.07 -10.38
N ASN A 111 -2.63 -6.35 -10.69
CA ASN A 111 -2.04 -7.66 -10.45
C ASN A 111 -1.57 -7.81 -8.99
N THR A 112 -1.30 -6.71 -8.31
CA THR A 112 -0.87 -6.73 -6.91
C THR A 112 -2.04 -6.97 -5.95
N PRO A 113 -1.82 -7.65 -4.80
CA PRO A 113 -2.84 -7.82 -3.77
C PRO A 113 -3.40 -6.49 -3.24
N THR A 114 -2.56 -5.45 -3.19
CA THR A 114 -2.96 -4.10 -2.76
C THR A 114 -3.84 -3.43 -3.81
N GLY A 115 -3.47 -3.52 -5.09
CA GLY A 115 -4.27 -2.98 -6.20
C GLY A 115 -5.64 -3.66 -6.28
N LYS A 116 -5.68 -5.01 -6.26
CA LYS A 116 -6.94 -5.78 -6.21
C LYS A 116 -7.85 -5.33 -5.08
N ARG A 117 -7.31 -5.16 -3.87
CA ARG A 117 -8.07 -4.68 -2.70
C ARG A 117 -8.59 -3.25 -2.90
N THR A 118 -7.77 -2.36 -3.47
CA THR A 118 -8.17 -0.98 -3.76
C THR A 118 -9.35 -0.95 -4.73
N ILE A 119 -9.29 -1.70 -5.83
CA ILE A 119 -10.37 -1.82 -6.82
C ILE A 119 -11.65 -2.40 -6.17
N GLN A 120 -11.53 -3.50 -5.41
CA GLN A 120 -12.66 -4.09 -4.69
C GLN A 120 -13.31 -3.10 -3.71
N ARG A 121 -12.51 -2.30 -3.03
CA ARG A 121 -13.00 -1.28 -2.10
C ARG A 121 -13.73 -0.15 -2.83
N PHE A 122 -13.21 0.28 -3.97
CA PHE A 122 -13.88 1.26 -4.84
C PHE A 122 -15.26 0.76 -5.28
N HIS A 123 -15.35 -0.45 -5.81
CA HIS A 123 -16.62 -1.05 -6.22
C HIS A 123 -17.63 -1.17 -5.06
N LYS A 124 -17.14 -1.54 -3.88
CA LYS A 124 -18.00 -1.66 -2.71
C LYS A 124 -18.56 -0.32 -2.23
N ASN A 125 -17.72 0.73 -2.21
CA ASN A 125 -18.01 1.95 -1.47
C ASN A 125 -18.25 3.17 -2.36
N LEU A 126 -17.70 3.21 -3.57
CA LEU A 126 -17.69 4.37 -4.46
C LEU A 126 -18.24 4.03 -5.86
N SER A 127 -19.03 2.96 -5.97
CA SER A 127 -19.60 2.51 -7.25
C SER A 127 -20.46 3.56 -7.95
N SER A 128 -21.06 4.50 -7.20
CA SER A 128 -21.81 5.63 -7.76
C SER A 128 -20.96 6.53 -8.66
N LEU A 129 -19.65 6.54 -8.46
CA LEU A 129 -18.70 7.32 -9.26
C LEU A 129 -18.17 6.56 -10.48
N SER A 130 -18.32 5.22 -10.54
CA SER A 130 -17.62 4.36 -11.49
C SER A 130 -17.80 4.73 -12.95
N LYS A 131 -19.01 5.11 -13.35
CA LYS A 131 -19.40 5.42 -14.74
C LYS A 131 -19.28 6.90 -15.11
N ILE A 132 -18.94 7.76 -14.17
CA ILE A 132 -18.75 9.19 -14.44
C ILE A 132 -17.47 9.33 -15.28
N VAL A 133 -17.52 10.08 -16.36
CA VAL A 133 -16.32 10.44 -17.14
C VAL A 133 -15.48 11.37 -16.27
N ILE A 134 -14.17 11.14 -16.21
CA ILE A 134 -13.29 11.80 -15.23
C ILE A 134 -13.31 13.33 -15.33
N LYS A 135 -13.39 13.89 -16.51
CA LYS A 135 -13.51 15.33 -16.74
C LYS A 135 -14.85 15.92 -16.26
N ASP A 136 -15.89 15.07 -16.17
CA ASP A 136 -17.24 15.48 -15.73
C ASP A 136 -17.45 15.15 -14.24
N LEU A 137 -16.39 14.76 -13.52
CA LEU A 137 -16.45 14.47 -12.09
C LEU A 137 -16.56 15.78 -11.29
N GLU A 138 -17.72 16.00 -10.73
CA GLU A 138 -18.02 17.19 -9.92
C GLU A 138 -17.71 16.97 -8.43
N GLU A 139 -17.40 18.07 -7.74
CA GLU A 139 -17.22 18.10 -6.29
C GLU A 139 -18.41 17.49 -5.54
N ASN A 140 -19.65 17.83 -5.95
CA ASN A 140 -20.87 17.34 -5.32
C ASN A 140 -21.02 15.81 -5.45
N SER A 141 -20.60 15.22 -6.54
CA SER A 141 -20.62 13.77 -6.74
C SER A 141 -19.73 13.06 -5.71
N ILE A 142 -18.54 13.59 -5.47
CA ILE A 142 -17.59 13.04 -4.47
C ILE A 142 -18.13 13.24 -3.05
N ARG A 143 -18.63 14.44 -2.73
CA ARG A 143 -19.20 14.74 -1.41
C ARG A 143 -20.37 13.82 -1.11
N ASN A 144 -21.31 13.66 -2.05
CA ASN A 144 -22.47 12.78 -1.88
C ASN A 144 -22.06 11.32 -1.65
N ALA A 145 -21.04 10.83 -2.37
CA ALA A 145 -20.52 9.47 -2.17
C ALA A 145 -19.90 9.28 -0.77
N LEU A 146 -19.14 10.26 -0.28
CA LEU A 146 -18.54 10.19 1.06
C LEU A 146 -19.58 10.36 2.17
N ASP A 147 -20.55 11.27 2.01
CA ASP A 147 -21.65 11.46 2.95
C ASP A 147 -22.54 10.21 3.05
N LEU A 148 -22.74 9.51 1.94
CA LEU A 148 -23.45 8.23 1.93
C LEU A 148 -22.74 7.20 2.80
N LEU A 149 -21.40 7.10 2.73
CA LEU A 149 -20.62 6.19 3.57
C LEU A 149 -20.76 6.53 5.06
N ILE A 150 -20.79 7.82 5.40
CA ILE A 150 -21.04 8.28 6.77
C ILE A 150 -22.44 7.87 7.23
N LYS A 151 -23.47 8.10 6.40
CA LYS A 151 -24.85 7.70 6.69
C LYS A 151 -24.99 6.18 6.86
N MET A 152 -24.27 5.40 6.08
CA MET A 152 -24.20 3.93 6.18
C MET A 152 -23.41 3.44 7.39
N LYS A 153 -22.79 4.34 8.17
CA LYS A 153 -21.97 4.02 9.34
C LYS A 153 -20.89 2.98 9.05
N VAL A 154 -20.17 3.15 7.93
CA VAL A 154 -19.02 2.28 7.62
C VAL A 154 -17.93 2.43 8.68
N THR A 155 -17.03 1.47 8.78
CA THR A 155 -15.90 1.57 9.72
C THR A 155 -14.93 2.69 9.31
N VAL A 156 -14.20 3.25 10.28
CA VAL A 156 -13.13 4.25 10.00
C VAL A 156 -12.11 3.72 9.00
N LYS A 157 -11.80 2.42 9.07
CA LYS A 157 -10.90 1.77 8.13
C LYS A 157 -11.47 1.79 6.71
N GLU A 158 -12.71 1.38 6.53
CA GLU A 158 -13.38 1.36 5.21
C GLU A 158 -13.49 2.76 4.62
N PHE A 159 -13.80 3.76 5.43
CA PHE A 159 -13.83 5.16 5.00
C PHE A 159 -12.45 5.64 4.52
N ASN A 160 -11.38 5.34 5.28
CA ASN A 160 -10.02 5.70 4.90
C ASN A 160 -9.55 4.99 3.63
N GLU A 161 -9.93 3.73 3.44
CA GLU A 161 -9.64 2.98 2.21
C GLU A 161 -10.35 3.60 1.01
N SER A 162 -11.59 4.13 1.18
CA SER A 162 -12.31 4.87 0.15
C SER A 162 -11.62 6.20 -0.19
N ILE A 163 -11.15 6.93 0.82
CA ILE A 163 -10.32 8.13 0.63
C ILE A 163 -9.02 7.78 -0.13
N THR A 164 -8.40 6.64 0.16
CA THR A 164 -7.20 6.19 -0.55
C THR A 164 -7.49 5.96 -2.03
N CYS A 165 -8.65 5.40 -2.40
CA CYS A 165 -9.04 5.25 -3.80
C CYS A 165 -9.14 6.62 -4.51
N LEU A 166 -9.78 7.60 -3.88
CA LEU A 166 -9.92 8.96 -4.43
C LEU A 166 -8.57 9.66 -4.59
N ASN A 167 -7.67 9.50 -3.61
CA ASN A 167 -6.32 10.08 -3.69
C ASN A 167 -5.51 9.45 -4.84
N LYS A 168 -5.63 8.14 -5.09
CA LYS A 168 -4.98 7.48 -6.22
C LYS A 168 -5.48 8.01 -7.56
N ILE A 169 -6.78 8.24 -7.69
CA ILE A 169 -7.37 8.87 -8.87
C ILE A 169 -6.79 10.29 -9.06
N ALA A 170 -6.74 11.09 -7.98
CA ALA A 170 -6.18 12.43 -8.04
C ALA A 170 -4.69 12.45 -8.39
N GLU A 171 -3.88 11.52 -7.82
CA GLU A 171 -2.46 11.37 -8.13
C GLU A 171 -2.23 11.05 -9.61
N TYR A 172 -3.04 10.13 -10.17
CA TYR A 172 -2.97 9.80 -11.60
C TYR A 172 -3.33 10.98 -12.48
N CYS A 173 -4.45 11.69 -12.17
CA CYS A 173 -4.86 12.85 -12.95
C CYS A 173 -3.83 14.00 -12.88
N ASP A 174 -3.22 14.22 -11.72
CA ASP A 174 -2.13 15.19 -11.57
C ASP A 174 -0.91 14.80 -12.45
N TYR A 175 -0.55 13.51 -12.45
CA TYR A 175 0.58 13.00 -13.23
C TYR A 175 0.32 13.08 -14.74
N GLU A 176 -0.86 12.71 -15.22
CA GLU A 176 -1.25 12.76 -16.63
C GLU A 176 -1.79 14.12 -17.05
N HIS A 177 -1.75 15.13 -16.17
CA HIS A 177 -2.24 16.49 -16.42
C HIS A 177 -3.71 16.54 -16.87
N VAL A 178 -4.56 15.65 -16.33
CA VAL A 178 -6.01 15.66 -16.56
C VAL A 178 -6.66 16.64 -15.60
N GLU A 179 -7.33 17.66 -16.12
CA GLU A 179 -8.06 18.64 -15.31
C GLU A 179 -9.29 18.02 -14.69
N ILE A 180 -9.38 18.07 -13.36
CA ILE A 180 -10.52 17.58 -12.56
C ILE A 180 -10.80 18.52 -11.39
N CYS A 181 -11.94 18.33 -10.71
CA CYS A 181 -12.19 18.99 -9.44
C CYS A 181 -11.12 18.61 -8.39
N ASN A 182 -10.85 19.52 -7.46
CA ASN A 182 -9.79 19.31 -6.46
C ASN A 182 -10.18 18.24 -5.42
N ILE A 183 -10.03 16.96 -5.80
CA ILE A 183 -10.32 15.80 -4.94
C ILE A 183 -9.59 15.90 -3.60
N LYS A 184 -8.32 16.32 -3.59
CA LYS A 184 -7.50 16.40 -2.37
C LYS A 184 -8.08 17.43 -1.38
N ALA A 185 -8.56 18.58 -1.87
CA ALA A 185 -9.21 19.59 -1.04
C ALA A 185 -10.53 19.08 -0.49
N ILE A 186 -11.36 18.42 -1.31
CA ILE A 186 -12.63 17.82 -0.89
C ILE A 186 -12.39 16.80 0.23
N VAL A 187 -11.51 15.85 0.01
CA VAL A 187 -11.14 14.81 0.99
C VAL A 187 -10.62 15.41 2.30
N ALA A 188 -9.87 16.51 2.23
CA ALA A 188 -9.36 17.21 3.43
C ALA A 188 -10.48 17.75 4.32
N THR A 189 -11.62 18.16 3.76
CA THR A 189 -12.78 18.60 4.56
C THR A 189 -13.36 17.46 5.38
N PHE A 190 -13.39 16.23 4.85
CA PHE A 190 -13.88 15.05 5.55
C PHE A 190 -12.93 14.52 6.63
N ARG A 191 -11.64 14.86 6.57
CA ARG A 191 -10.69 14.53 7.66
C ARG A 191 -11.05 15.21 8.97
N LYS A 192 -11.62 16.43 8.94
CA LYS A 192 -12.12 17.14 10.12
C LYS A 192 -13.33 16.43 10.73
N VAL A 193 -14.26 15.95 9.91
CA VAL A 193 -15.42 15.16 10.36
C VAL A 193 -14.96 13.88 11.06
N LYS A 194 -13.91 13.22 10.55
CA LYS A 194 -13.29 12.07 11.16
C LYS A 194 -12.71 12.35 12.55
N CYS A 195 -12.11 13.52 12.75
CA CYS A 195 -11.54 13.91 14.05
C CYS A 195 -12.62 14.32 15.07
N ALA A 196 -13.74 14.86 14.60
CA ALA A 196 -14.83 15.33 15.45
C ALA A 196 -15.76 14.24 15.99
N GLY A 197 -15.71 12.99 15.43
CA GLY A 197 -16.70 12.01 15.79
C GLY A 197 -16.27 10.57 15.84
N LYS A 198 -15.80 10.07 17.00
CA LYS A 198 -15.89 8.64 17.32
C LYS A 198 -17.32 8.08 17.20
N HIS A 199 -18.33 8.94 17.13
CA HIS A 199 -19.75 8.60 17.10
C HIS A 199 -20.34 8.44 15.69
N VAL A 200 -19.63 8.89 14.64
CA VAL A 200 -20.13 8.88 13.25
C VAL A 200 -19.90 7.52 12.57
N PHE A 201 -18.82 6.84 12.91
CA PHE A 201 -18.46 5.56 12.34
C PHE A 201 -18.77 4.40 13.28
N LYS A 202 -19.06 3.24 12.70
CA LYS A 202 -19.19 2.00 13.48
C LYS A 202 -17.86 1.76 14.21
N ASP A 203 -17.90 1.72 15.52
CA ASP A 203 -16.71 1.45 16.33
C ASP A 203 -16.36 -0.04 16.21
N ASN A 204 -15.38 -0.33 15.33
CA ASN A 204 -14.75 -1.64 15.27
C ASN A 204 -13.37 -1.61 15.95
N THR A 205 -13.12 -0.62 16.80
CA THR A 205 -11.94 -0.66 17.64
C THR A 205 -12.09 -1.86 18.58
N LYS A 206 -11.52 -2.99 18.19
CA LYS A 206 -10.98 -3.93 19.18
C LYS A 206 -10.15 -3.03 20.09
N LEU A 207 -10.45 -3.03 21.37
CA LEU A 207 -9.63 -2.34 22.36
C LEU A 207 -8.18 -2.73 22.09
N THR A 208 -7.40 -1.81 21.49
CA THR A 208 -5.99 -2.02 21.18
C THR A 208 -5.15 -2.18 22.45
N SER A 209 -5.76 -1.94 23.61
CA SER A 209 -5.15 -2.02 24.93
C SER A 209 -4.67 -3.42 25.36
N ASN A 210 -5.17 -4.49 24.74
CA ASN A 210 -4.88 -5.87 25.19
C ASN A 210 -4.22 -6.76 24.13
N LEU A 211 -3.56 -6.18 23.12
CA LEU A 211 -2.95 -6.96 22.05
C LEU A 211 -1.48 -7.34 22.32
N ALA A 212 -0.76 -6.64 23.19
CA ALA A 212 0.57 -7.04 23.63
C ALA A 212 0.45 -8.14 24.71
N PHE A 213 1.39 -9.06 24.74
CA PHE A 213 1.57 -9.96 25.86
C PHE A 213 2.11 -9.14 27.06
N ASN A 214 1.64 -9.42 28.27
CA ASN A 214 2.24 -8.87 29.45
C ASN A 214 3.62 -9.53 29.73
N ARG A 215 4.33 -9.09 30.76
CA ARG A 215 5.67 -9.59 31.09
C ARG A 215 5.67 -11.08 31.43
N GLU A 216 4.73 -11.52 32.26
CA GLU A 216 4.60 -12.90 32.67
C GLU A 216 4.26 -13.83 31.50
N GLU A 217 3.31 -13.42 30.67
CA GLU A 217 2.94 -14.15 29.45
C GLU A 217 4.13 -14.29 28.49
N ALA A 218 4.85 -13.19 28.23
CA ALA A 218 6.03 -13.18 27.37
C ALA A 218 7.13 -14.11 27.91
N GLN A 219 7.36 -14.08 29.22
CA GLN A 219 8.33 -14.95 29.89
C GLN A 219 7.96 -16.41 29.76
N ILE A 220 6.69 -16.78 30.02
CA ILE A 220 6.20 -18.16 29.88
C ILE A 220 6.39 -18.66 28.45
N ILE A 221 6.05 -17.85 27.44
CA ILE A 221 6.19 -18.21 26.02
C ILE A 221 7.66 -18.44 25.65
N VAL A 222 8.55 -17.55 26.07
CA VAL A 222 9.98 -17.65 25.75
C VAL A 222 10.60 -18.86 26.47
N VAL A 223 10.27 -19.10 27.72
CA VAL A 223 10.76 -20.26 28.50
C VAL A 223 10.23 -21.58 27.92
N ASP A 224 8.96 -21.64 27.52
CA ASP A 224 8.39 -22.81 26.84
C ASP A 224 9.14 -23.09 25.53
N ALA A 225 9.42 -22.07 24.72
CA ALA A 225 10.14 -22.21 23.46
C ALA A 225 11.57 -22.70 23.64
N LEU A 226 12.26 -22.31 24.72
CA LEU A 226 13.61 -22.78 25.04
C LEU A 226 13.61 -24.23 25.54
N ASN A 227 12.60 -24.62 26.30
CA ASN A 227 12.46 -25.99 26.84
C ASN A 227 11.94 -26.98 25.79
N ASN A 228 11.08 -26.52 24.89
CA ASN A 228 10.44 -27.31 23.83
C ASN A 228 10.72 -26.70 22.45
N PRO A 229 12.00 -26.69 22.00
CA PRO A 229 12.39 -25.99 20.79
C PRO A 229 11.79 -26.60 19.51
N SER A 230 11.20 -25.74 18.70
CA SER A 230 10.74 -26.02 17.35
C SER A 230 10.90 -24.75 16.50
N ASN A 231 10.91 -24.88 15.18
CA ASN A 231 10.99 -23.71 14.31
C ASN A 231 9.90 -22.67 14.63
N LYS A 232 8.68 -23.11 14.96
CA LYS A 232 7.56 -22.22 15.28
C LYS A 232 7.67 -21.57 16.66
N SER A 233 8.04 -22.34 17.70
CA SER A 233 8.18 -21.81 19.05
C SER A 233 9.34 -20.81 19.14
N LEU A 234 10.48 -21.14 18.53
CA LEU A 234 11.65 -20.29 18.50
C LEU A 234 11.42 -19.02 17.66
N ALA A 235 10.67 -19.10 16.55
CA ALA A 235 10.29 -17.94 15.77
C ALA A 235 9.43 -16.95 16.59
N VAL A 236 8.47 -17.45 17.37
CA VAL A 236 7.64 -16.62 18.27
C VAL A 236 8.49 -16.00 19.37
N ALA A 237 9.36 -16.79 20.02
CA ALA A 237 10.26 -16.28 21.05
C ALA A 237 11.17 -15.18 20.52
N LEU A 238 11.76 -15.37 19.32
CA LEU A 238 12.64 -14.39 18.70
C LEU A 238 11.90 -13.08 18.35
N LEU A 239 10.66 -13.16 17.86
CA LEU A 239 9.82 -11.97 17.64
C LEU A 239 9.57 -11.19 18.94
N ILE A 240 9.36 -11.88 20.07
CA ILE A 240 9.11 -11.24 21.38
C ILE A 240 10.38 -10.55 21.90
N VAL A 241 11.56 -11.15 21.76
CA VAL A 241 12.81 -10.62 22.33
C VAL A 241 13.57 -9.66 21.43
N THR A 242 13.20 -9.53 20.14
CA THR A 242 13.89 -8.63 19.19
C THR A 242 12.99 -7.57 18.58
N GLY A 243 11.67 -7.78 18.58
CA GLY A 243 10.71 -6.89 17.93
C GLY A 243 10.81 -6.87 16.40
N LEU A 244 11.44 -7.83 15.75
CA LEU A 244 11.49 -7.93 14.28
C LEU A 244 10.08 -7.91 13.67
N ARG A 245 9.94 -7.38 12.45
CA ARG A 245 8.73 -7.60 11.66
C ARG A 245 8.68 -9.07 11.23
N SER A 246 7.48 -9.62 11.11
CA SER A 246 7.34 -11.02 10.67
C SER A 246 8.04 -11.31 9.33
N GLY A 247 7.94 -10.39 8.36
CA GLY A 247 8.64 -10.55 7.08
C GLY A 247 10.17 -10.46 7.21
N GLU A 248 10.69 -9.67 8.15
CA GLU A 248 12.13 -9.59 8.45
C GLU A 248 12.62 -10.90 9.08
N LEU A 249 11.87 -11.44 10.05
CA LEU A 249 12.16 -12.74 10.65
C LEU A 249 12.17 -13.88 9.62
N LEU A 250 11.18 -13.90 8.72
CA LEU A 250 11.04 -14.95 7.70
C LEU A 250 12.14 -14.93 6.64
N ALA A 251 12.78 -13.77 6.44
CA ALA A 251 13.90 -13.59 5.53
C ALA A 251 15.28 -13.71 6.22
N LEU A 252 15.29 -13.93 7.54
CA LEU A 252 16.53 -13.99 8.31
C LEU A 252 17.29 -15.29 8.02
N SER A 253 18.60 -15.17 7.73
CA SER A 253 19.52 -16.28 7.55
C SER A 253 20.63 -16.28 8.61
N LEU A 254 21.41 -17.35 8.67
CA LEU A 254 22.53 -17.46 9.62
C LEU A 254 23.60 -16.38 9.38
N GLU A 255 23.83 -15.98 8.15
CA GLU A 255 24.81 -14.95 7.78
C GLU A 255 24.45 -13.54 8.24
N ASP A 256 23.18 -13.29 8.57
CA ASP A 256 22.70 -12.01 9.07
C ASP A 256 22.90 -11.85 10.58
N ILE A 257 23.37 -12.89 11.28
CA ILE A 257 23.46 -12.93 12.73
C ILE A 257 24.91 -12.72 13.19
N TYR A 258 25.20 -11.57 13.73
CA TYR A 258 26.49 -11.18 14.29
C TYR A 258 26.46 -11.32 15.81
N LEU A 259 26.46 -12.58 16.27
CA LEU A 259 26.19 -12.90 17.69
C LEU A 259 27.29 -12.38 18.63
N ASP A 260 28.55 -12.40 18.22
CA ASP A 260 29.67 -11.90 18.99
C ASP A 260 29.65 -10.38 19.10
N ASP A 261 29.28 -9.69 18.01
CA ASP A 261 29.09 -8.24 17.95
C ASP A 261 27.78 -7.80 18.60
N GLY A 262 26.85 -8.73 18.81
CA GLY A 262 25.60 -8.51 19.55
C GLY A 262 24.49 -7.86 18.76
N PHE A 263 24.39 -8.08 17.45
CA PHE A 263 23.30 -7.58 16.61
C PHE A 263 22.88 -8.56 15.50
N ILE A 264 21.70 -8.30 14.93
CA ILE A 264 21.20 -8.88 13.68
C ILE A 264 21.21 -7.79 12.62
N TRP A 265 21.73 -8.06 11.44
CA TRP A 265 21.67 -7.19 10.28
C TRP A 265 20.35 -7.40 9.52
N VAL A 266 19.43 -6.45 9.61
CA VAL A 266 18.13 -6.53 8.94
C VAL A 266 18.15 -5.71 7.68
N HIS A 267 18.28 -6.36 6.52
CA HIS A 267 18.38 -5.71 5.21
C HIS A 267 17.37 -6.24 4.19
N ARG A 268 16.73 -7.37 4.46
CA ARG A 268 15.74 -8.00 3.57
C ARG A 268 14.49 -8.41 4.36
N ALA A 269 13.40 -8.62 3.63
CA ALA A 269 12.14 -9.07 4.21
C ALA A 269 11.33 -9.91 3.22
N GLU A 270 10.63 -10.92 3.69
CA GLU A 270 9.63 -11.62 2.89
C GLU A 270 8.34 -10.81 2.81
N ASN A 271 7.79 -10.69 1.62
CA ASN A 271 6.44 -10.21 1.44
C ASN A 271 5.45 -11.29 1.91
N THR A 272 4.88 -11.12 3.09
CA THR A 272 4.01 -12.11 3.74
C THR A 272 2.72 -12.47 2.97
N LYS A 273 2.48 -11.87 1.80
CA LYS A 273 1.32 -12.16 0.94
C LYS A 273 1.70 -12.86 -0.36
N THR A 274 2.84 -12.48 -0.97
CA THR A 274 3.32 -13.07 -2.22
C THR A 274 4.41 -14.11 -1.98
N TYR A 275 4.93 -14.19 -0.75
CA TYR A 275 6.06 -15.05 -0.34
C TYR A 275 7.37 -14.73 -1.07
N GLU A 276 7.42 -13.61 -1.77
CA GLU A 276 8.61 -13.15 -2.48
C GLU A 276 9.60 -12.49 -1.51
N LEU A 277 10.86 -12.80 -1.66
CA LEU A 277 11.93 -12.14 -0.95
C LEU A 277 12.16 -10.75 -1.54
N CYS A 278 12.05 -9.73 -0.70
CA CYS A 278 12.39 -8.35 -1.04
C CYS A 278 13.78 -8.06 -0.48
N GLU A 279 14.73 -7.70 -1.34
CA GLU A 279 16.09 -7.34 -0.94
C GLU A 279 16.17 -6.05 -0.12
N TYR A 280 15.03 -5.37 0.03
CA TYR A 280 14.92 -4.14 0.80
C TYR A 280 13.80 -4.25 1.84
N VAL A 281 14.11 -3.89 3.07
CA VAL A 281 13.09 -3.68 4.13
C VAL A 281 12.21 -2.49 3.78
N LYS A 282 11.02 -2.43 4.38
CA LYS A 282 10.11 -1.30 4.22
C LYS A 282 10.84 0.03 4.44
N GLU A 283 10.76 0.95 3.47
CA GLU A 283 11.44 2.26 3.44
C GLU A 283 12.96 2.20 3.10
N ASN A 284 13.45 1.09 2.53
CA ASN A 284 14.83 0.91 2.04
C ASN A 284 15.92 1.29 3.04
N LYS A 285 15.68 1.08 4.34
CA LYS A 285 16.66 1.35 5.39
C LYS A 285 17.07 0.07 6.12
N PRO A 286 18.19 -0.55 5.73
CA PRO A 286 18.81 -1.60 6.53
C PRO A 286 19.14 -1.06 7.92
N ARG A 287 19.14 -1.95 8.93
CA ARG A 287 19.48 -1.56 10.30
C ARG A 287 20.06 -2.71 11.07
N GLU A 288 20.82 -2.36 12.10
CA GLU A 288 21.24 -3.26 13.16
C GLU A 288 20.11 -3.37 14.21
N VAL A 289 19.81 -4.60 14.58
CA VAL A 289 18.90 -4.91 15.69
C VAL A 289 19.74 -5.48 16.81
N TYR A 290 20.03 -4.66 17.83
CA TYR A 290 20.88 -5.02 18.96
C TYR A 290 20.20 -6.06 19.86
N LEU A 291 21.01 -6.96 20.43
CA LEU A 291 20.56 -8.13 21.15
C LEU A 291 20.77 -8.00 22.65
N SER A 292 19.70 -8.09 23.41
CA SER A 292 19.78 -8.31 24.87
C SER A 292 20.36 -9.70 25.18
N ASN A 293 20.68 -9.96 26.44
CA ASN A 293 21.17 -11.29 26.86
C ASN A 293 20.14 -12.38 26.62
N GLU A 294 18.85 -12.09 26.82
CA GLU A 294 17.73 -12.99 26.53
C GLU A 294 17.63 -13.26 25.02
N ALA A 295 17.74 -12.22 24.19
CA ALA A 295 17.74 -12.39 22.74
C ALA A 295 18.93 -13.22 22.24
N LYS A 296 20.13 -13.04 22.81
CA LYS A 296 21.30 -13.86 22.51
C LYS A 296 21.08 -15.32 22.86
N LEU A 297 20.43 -15.61 24.01
CA LEU A 297 20.10 -16.98 24.41
C LEU A 297 19.14 -17.63 23.42
N VAL A 298 18.06 -16.94 23.07
CA VAL A 298 17.07 -17.44 22.09
C VAL A 298 17.73 -17.69 20.73
N ILE A 299 18.57 -16.75 20.24
CA ILE A 299 19.26 -16.91 18.94
C ILE A 299 20.21 -18.08 18.95
N ARG A 300 21.00 -18.29 20.01
CA ARG A 300 21.88 -19.47 20.14
C ARG A 300 21.06 -20.76 20.00
N THR A 301 19.93 -20.83 20.70
CA THR A 301 19.03 -21.99 20.58
C THR A 301 18.46 -22.13 19.18
N CYS A 302 18.15 -21.02 18.48
CA CYS A 302 17.72 -21.07 17.07
C CYS A 302 18.81 -21.63 16.17
N ILE A 303 20.05 -21.16 16.32
CA ILE A 303 21.21 -21.62 15.54
C ILE A 303 21.47 -23.10 15.79
N ASP A 304 21.52 -23.51 17.06
CA ASP A 304 21.72 -24.91 17.45
C ASP A 304 20.61 -25.83 16.92
N PHE A 305 19.38 -25.36 16.90
CA PHE A 305 18.25 -26.09 16.34
C PHE A 305 18.35 -26.18 14.83
N ARG A 306 18.63 -25.06 14.16
CA ARG A 306 18.77 -24.99 12.70
C ARG A 306 19.91 -25.85 12.18
N ASN A 307 21.06 -25.89 12.88
CA ASN A 307 22.22 -26.70 12.49
C ASN A 307 22.00 -28.21 12.57
N LYS A 308 20.93 -28.64 13.25
CA LYS A 308 20.51 -30.05 13.29
C LYS A 308 19.61 -30.43 12.11
N GLU A 309 19.11 -29.46 11.38
CA GLU A 309 18.26 -29.68 10.21
C GLU A 309 19.14 -29.76 8.96
N GLU A 310 19.16 -30.92 8.29
CA GLU A 310 19.85 -31.11 7.02
C GLU A 310 19.03 -30.43 5.90
N SER A 311 19.35 -29.17 5.56
CA SER A 311 18.64 -28.41 4.54
C SER A 311 19.55 -27.35 3.90
N ASP A 312 19.52 -27.24 2.58
CA ASP A 312 20.22 -26.23 1.79
C ASP A 312 19.52 -24.87 1.78
N ILE A 313 18.35 -24.76 2.40
CA ILE A 313 17.58 -23.52 2.48
C ILE A 313 18.31 -22.54 3.41
N PRO A 314 18.64 -21.31 2.98
CA PRO A 314 19.51 -20.40 3.73
C PRO A 314 18.86 -19.77 4.95
N PHE A 315 17.52 -19.84 5.07
CA PHE A 315 16.77 -19.17 6.14
C PHE A 315 16.89 -19.86 7.50
N LEU A 316 16.82 -19.06 8.55
CA LEU A 316 16.91 -19.52 9.94
C LEU A 316 15.76 -20.45 10.33
N PHE A 317 14.55 -20.19 9.82
CA PHE A 317 13.35 -20.96 10.18
C PHE A 317 12.79 -21.72 8.98
N LEU A 318 12.64 -23.02 9.15
CA LEU A 318 12.12 -23.94 8.15
C LEU A 318 10.72 -24.45 8.51
N ASN A 319 10.02 -24.99 7.52
CA ASN A 319 8.74 -25.65 7.70
C ASN A 319 8.59 -26.80 6.69
N SER A 320 8.81 -28.00 7.14
CA SER A 320 8.72 -29.23 6.33
C SER A 320 7.34 -29.48 5.71
N ASN A 321 6.31 -28.78 6.20
CA ASN A 321 4.93 -28.87 5.67
C ASN A 321 4.65 -27.84 4.57
N SER A 322 5.59 -26.97 4.22
CA SER A 322 5.46 -26.06 3.08
C SER A 322 6.10 -26.64 1.82
N GLU A 323 5.57 -26.32 0.65
CA GLU A 323 6.08 -26.81 -0.64
C GLU A 323 7.51 -26.35 -0.92
N ASP A 324 7.89 -25.17 -0.44
CA ASP A 324 9.23 -24.58 -0.60
C ASP A 324 10.15 -24.79 0.61
N GLY A 325 9.71 -25.55 1.62
CA GLY A 325 10.44 -25.82 2.85
C GLY A 325 10.62 -24.63 3.79
N LYS A 326 10.13 -23.44 3.42
CA LYS A 326 10.25 -22.21 4.22
C LYS A 326 9.13 -22.08 5.22
N MET A 327 9.41 -21.38 6.31
CA MET A 327 8.37 -20.93 7.20
C MET A 327 7.65 -19.69 6.61
N HIS A 328 6.33 -19.67 6.70
CA HIS A 328 5.48 -18.55 6.31
C HIS A 328 4.71 -17.99 7.49
N LEU A 329 4.31 -16.72 7.39
CA LEU A 329 3.58 -16.00 8.46
C LEU A 329 2.39 -16.80 9.01
N ARG A 330 1.65 -17.46 8.13
CA ARG A 330 0.49 -18.26 8.54
C ARG A 330 0.84 -19.34 9.56
N ALA A 331 1.99 -20.00 9.41
CA ALA A 331 2.44 -21.04 10.35
C ALA A 331 2.73 -20.46 11.74
N ILE A 332 3.26 -19.24 11.81
CA ILE A 332 3.51 -18.53 13.07
C ILE A 332 2.18 -18.09 13.71
N ASP A 333 1.27 -17.50 12.95
CA ASP A 333 -0.04 -17.04 13.46
C ASP A 333 -0.92 -18.21 13.89
N ASP A 334 -0.88 -19.35 13.17
CA ASP A 334 -1.58 -20.56 13.53
C ASP A 334 -0.99 -21.16 14.83
N TYR A 335 0.35 -21.20 14.97
CA TYR A 335 1.01 -21.65 16.19
C TYR A 335 0.67 -20.77 17.40
N LEU A 336 0.68 -19.45 17.25
CA LEU A 336 0.26 -18.52 18.29
C LEU A 336 -1.16 -18.80 18.73
N ARG A 337 -2.08 -18.99 17.80
CA ARG A 337 -3.50 -19.20 18.08
C ARG A 337 -3.78 -20.58 18.69
N GLU A 338 -3.24 -21.65 18.08
CA GLU A 338 -3.60 -23.02 18.42
C GLU A 338 -2.78 -23.56 19.60
N HIS A 339 -1.51 -23.18 19.72
CA HIS A 339 -0.61 -23.70 20.73
C HIS A 339 -0.37 -22.72 21.87
N VAL A 340 0.15 -21.52 21.57
CA VAL A 340 0.53 -20.56 22.61
C VAL A 340 -0.67 -20.15 23.44
N HIS A 341 -1.76 -19.75 22.83
CA HIS A 341 -2.95 -19.32 23.58
C HIS A 341 -3.62 -20.44 24.35
N LYS A 342 -3.80 -21.62 23.74
CA LYS A 342 -4.53 -22.75 24.38
C LYS A 342 -3.66 -23.49 25.37
N ASN A 343 -2.47 -23.93 24.92
CA ASN A 343 -1.69 -24.93 25.64
C ASN A 343 -0.69 -24.28 26.61
N VAL A 344 -0.13 -23.13 26.21
CA VAL A 344 0.89 -22.44 27.01
C VAL A 344 0.24 -21.46 27.99
N LEU A 345 -0.71 -20.64 27.53
CA LEU A 345 -1.34 -19.61 28.35
C LEU A 345 -2.71 -20.00 28.92
N GLY A 346 -3.33 -21.09 28.43
CA GLY A 346 -4.62 -21.57 28.92
C GLY A 346 -5.83 -20.69 28.57
N TYR A 347 -5.78 -19.90 27.48
CA TYR A 347 -6.85 -18.99 27.08
C TYR A 347 -7.84 -19.60 26.09
N ASP A 348 -9.10 -19.13 26.11
CA ASP A 348 -10.07 -19.44 25.05
C ASP A 348 -9.83 -18.56 23.83
N CYS A 349 -9.30 -19.20 22.78
CA CYS A 349 -8.65 -18.58 21.62
C CYS A 349 -9.52 -17.75 20.69
N ARG A 350 -10.84 -17.78 20.81
CA ARG A 350 -11.71 -17.20 19.77
C ARG A 350 -11.85 -15.70 19.84
N LYS A 351 -11.61 -15.09 21.00
CA LYS A 351 -11.84 -13.66 21.22
C LYS A 351 -10.57 -12.81 21.34
N GLU A 352 -9.45 -13.39 21.70
CA GLU A 352 -8.23 -12.69 22.10
C GLU A 352 -6.97 -13.14 21.32
N ALA A 353 -7.13 -13.80 20.18
CA ALA A 353 -6.00 -14.30 19.40
C ALA A 353 -5.05 -13.18 19.01
N ARG A 354 -3.84 -13.23 19.56
CA ARG A 354 -2.72 -12.36 19.20
C ARG A 354 -2.00 -12.93 17.98
N SER A 355 -1.37 -12.08 17.22
CA SER A 355 -0.66 -12.39 15.98
C SER A 355 0.84 -12.14 16.12
N ALA A 356 1.64 -12.56 15.14
CA ALA A 356 3.06 -12.25 15.08
C ALA A 356 3.36 -10.74 15.22
N HIS A 357 2.47 -9.87 14.74
CA HIS A 357 2.62 -8.43 14.92
C HIS A 357 2.46 -7.98 16.37
N ASP A 358 1.70 -8.71 17.18
CA ASP A 358 1.51 -8.40 18.59
C ASP A 358 2.73 -8.80 19.44
N CYS A 359 3.56 -9.76 18.98
CA CYS A 359 4.90 -10.01 19.56
C CYS A 359 5.80 -8.76 19.47
N ARG A 360 5.78 -8.06 18.34
CA ARG A 360 6.53 -6.81 18.17
C ARG A 360 6.01 -5.68 19.05
N ARG A 361 4.69 -5.60 19.27
CA ARG A 361 4.09 -4.68 20.24
C ARG A 361 4.54 -5.02 21.67
N THR A 362 4.60 -6.30 21.99
CA THR A 362 5.10 -6.82 23.26
C THR A 362 6.53 -6.34 23.51
N TYR A 363 7.43 -6.54 22.55
CA TYR A 363 8.80 -6.03 22.62
C TYR A 363 8.84 -4.53 22.95
N ALA A 364 8.18 -3.71 22.13
CA ALA A 364 8.16 -2.26 22.32
C ALA A 364 7.64 -1.84 23.72
N SER A 365 6.61 -2.53 24.20
CA SER A 365 5.99 -2.28 25.48
C SER A 365 6.90 -2.66 26.63
N LEU A 366 7.55 -3.82 26.57
CA LEU A 366 8.46 -4.32 27.61
C LEU A 366 9.73 -3.46 27.67
N GLU A 367 10.33 -3.09 26.54
CA GLU A 367 11.48 -2.20 26.49
C GLU A 367 11.16 -0.83 27.11
N TYR A 368 10.01 -0.27 26.76
CA TYR A 368 9.57 0.97 27.35
C TYR A 368 9.34 0.85 28.87
N LEU A 369 8.76 -0.25 29.34
CA LEU A 369 8.60 -0.52 30.79
C LEU A 369 9.94 -0.72 31.52
N ASN A 370 10.96 -1.23 30.82
CA ASN A 370 12.33 -1.35 31.33
C ASN A 370 13.07 -0.01 31.40
N GLY A 371 12.53 1.05 30.79
CA GLY A 371 13.12 2.39 30.82
C GLY A 371 13.93 2.76 29.59
N THR A 372 13.93 1.92 28.55
CA THR A 372 14.55 2.23 27.25
C THR A 372 13.90 3.47 26.62
N ASP A 373 14.72 4.37 26.09
CA ASP A 373 14.23 5.59 25.45
C ASP A 373 13.38 5.27 24.21
N ILE A 374 12.36 6.08 23.97
CA ILE A 374 11.43 5.87 22.85
C ILE A 374 12.11 6.01 21.48
N LEU A 375 13.18 6.82 21.38
CA LEU A 375 13.94 6.96 20.14
C LEU A 375 14.76 5.70 19.88
N ASP A 376 15.37 5.11 20.90
CA ASP A 376 16.10 3.85 20.78
C ASP A 376 15.16 2.71 20.39
N ILE A 377 13.97 2.63 21.02
CA ILE A 377 12.94 1.64 20.64
C ILE A 377 12.49 1.86 19.18
N LYS A 378 12.29 3.12 18.78
CA LYS A 378 11.92 3.46 17.39
C LYS A 378 12.98 3.00 16.39
N GLU A 379 14.26 3.25 16.67
CA GLU A 379 15.37 2.86 15.80
C GLU A 379 15.52 1.34 15.73
N GLN A 380 15.49 0.66 16.86
CA GLN A 380 15.52 -0.78 17.00
C GLN A 380 14.40 -1.44 16.16
N LEU A 381 13.20 -0.88 16.24
CA LEU A 381 12.05 -1.35 15.45
C LEU A 381 12.12 -0.91 13.97
N GLY A 382 12.87 0.11 13.60
CA GLY A 382 12.87 0.70 12.25
C GLY A 382 11.52 1.34 11.92
N HIS A 383 11.01 2.18 12.82
CA HIS A 383 9.83 3.00 12.58
C HIS A 383 10.23 4.34 11.99
N SER A 384 9.51 4.79 10.95
CA SER A 384 9.75 6.10 10.33
C SER A 384 9.38 7.29 11.24
N SER A 385 8.48 7.06 12.21
CA SER A 385 8.06 8.09 13.17
C SER A 385 7.87 7.53 14.57
N THR A 386 8.13 8.35 15.58
CA THR A 386 7.85 8.03 16.99
C THR A 386 6.38 7.72 17.26
N LYS A 387 5.47 8.29 16.46
CA LYS A 387 4.03 8.08 16.60
C LYS A 387 3.63 6.59 16.51
N GLN A 388 4.30 5.82 15.64
CA GLN A 388 4.04 4.37 15.56
C GLN A 388 4.48 3.64 16.82
N THR A 389 5.64 4.04 17.38
CA THR A 389 6.13 3.48 18.66
C THR A 389 5.23 3.89 19.81
N GLU A 390 4.78 5.15 19.86
CA GLU A 390 3.82 5.63 20.86
C GLU A 390 2.50 4.86 20.86
N GLU A 391 1.98 4.48 19.66
CA GLU A 391 0.75 3.70 19.56
C GLU A 391 0.90 2.30 20.19
N TYR A 392 2.09 1.69 20.12
CA TYR A 392 2.37 0.41 20.77
C TYR A 392 2.48 0.55 22.29
N ILE A 393 3.11 1.62 22.73
CA ILE A 393 3.38 1.88 24.16
C ILE A 393 2.12 2.36 24.90
N LYS A 394 1.26 3.16 24.26
CA LYS A 394 0.02 3.69 24.87
C LYS A 394 -0.90 2.61 25.44
N ALA A 395 -0.85 1.42 24.88
CA ALA A 395 -1.65 0.28 25.32
C ALA A 395 -1.22 -0.24 26.72
N VAL A 396 0.00 0.08 27.18
CA VAL A 396 0.61 -0.46 28.40
C VAL A 396 0.78 0.59 29.49
N ILE A 397 0.65 1.89 29.16
CA ILE A 397 0.80 2.96 30.13
C ILE A 397 -0.55 3.20 30.84
N ASP A 398 -0.71 2.61 31.98
CA ASP A 398 -1.73 3.00 32.96
C ASP A 398 -1.26 4.18 33.84
N GLY A 399 -2.16 4.68 34.72
CA GLY A 399 -1.86 5.76 35.64
C GLY A 399 -0.73 5.42 36.62
N THR A 400 -0.67 4.18 37.08
CA THR A 400 0.32 3.66 38.06
C THR A 400 1.72 3.61 37.45
N THR A 401 1.83 3.08 36.22
CA THR A 401 3.07 3.04 35.44
C THR A 401 3.57 4.46 35.16
N ARG A 402 2.68 5.42 34.86
CA ARG A 402 3.04 6.82 34.62
C ARG A 402 3.58 7.47 35.90
N GLN A 403 2.94 7.24 37.03
CA GLN A 403 3.39 7.80 38.34
C GLN A 403 4.74 7.23 38.76
N ALA A 404 4.97 5.92 38.58
CA ALA A 404 6.27 5.29 38.91
C ALA A 404 7.44 5.82 38.05
N ARG A 405 7.16 6.35 36.85
CA ARG A 405 8.17 6.91 35.93
C ARG A 405 8.46 8.39 36.12
N LEU A 406 7.61 9.13 36.84
CA LEU A 406 7.89 10.52 37.19
C LEU A 406 9.00 10.54 38.25
N LYS A 407 10.24 10.61 37.77
CA LYS A 407 11.39 10.97 38.61
C LYS A 407 11.26 12.46 38.85
N GLY A 408 11.14 12.88 40.07
CA GLY A 408 11.10 14.32 40.42
C GLY A 408 12.26 15.09 39.79
N CYS A 409 12.13 16.40 39.68
CA CYS A 409 13.10 17.26 38.99
C CYS A 409 14.47 17.41 39.71
N ASN A 410 14.78 16.62 40.75
CA ASN A 410 16.02 16.71 41.54
C ASN A 410 16.43 18.17 41.84
N LEU A 411 15.45 18.99 42.16
CA LEU A 411 15.69 20.30 42.66
C LEU A 411 16.07 20.12 44.16
N ASN A 412 17.32 20.43 44.50
CA ASN A 412 17.72 20.58 45.93
C ASN A 412 16.94 21.76 46.49
N ILE A 413 15.72 21.48 46.95
CA ILE A 413 14.92 22.44 47.71
C ILE A 413 15.12 22.03 49.17
N ASP A 414 16.14 22.62 49.83
CA ASP A 414 16.32 22.58 51.27
C ASP A 414 15.35 23.55 51.95
#